data_b6435634f4669bf817ac1d7ac69e562b
#
_entry.id   b6435634f4669bf817ac1d7ac69e562b
#
_cell.length_a   1.000
_cell.length_b   1.000
_cell.length_c   1.000
_cell.angle_alpha   90.00
_cell.angle_beta   90.00
_cell.angle_gamma   90.00
#
_symmetry.space_group_name_H-M   'P 1'
#
loop_
_entity.id
_entity.type
_entity.pdbx_description
1 polymer ?
#
loop_
_entity_poly.entity_id
_entity_poly.type
_entity_poly.pdbx_seq_one_letter_code
_entity_poly.pdbx_strand_id
1 'polypeptide(L)'
;EVDIKQAAKALTGYSLDRESGVVTFNPPRHDTSNQTILGKTQNFDALSLVDYLVSRDDCATFISERLWYRFVSDENPLSGSAIQSSFVTRDISSAMNTLAKHPAMRDEANAMVKAPLEWFIGACRALNVLPSQLGKQENILGYLDKLAQKPFYPPNVGGWPAGEIWLTAANAQYRIELAQMIVTAGDLT
;
A
#
# COMPACT_ATOMS: atom_id res chain seq x y z
N GLU A 1 -2.54 -14.68 -16.06
CA GLU A 1 -1.58 -15.67 -15.51
C GLU A 1 -0.35 -15.84 -16.41
N VAL A 2 -0.53 -15.91 -17.73
CA VAL A 2 0.58 -16.07 -18.70
C VAL A 2 1.55 -14.90 -18.61
N ASP A 3 1.05 -13.67 -18.66
CA ASP A 3 1.89 -12.44 -18.58
C ASP A 3 2.71 -12.38 -17.29
N ILE A 4 2.13 -12.82 -16.16
CA ILE A 4 2.85 -12.87 -14.88
C ILE A 4 4.03 -13.83 -14.94
N LYS A 5 3.83 -15.03 -15.52
CA LYS A 5 4.91 -16.01 -15.72
C LYS A 5 6.00 -15.49 -16.65
N GLN A 6 5.62 -14.77 -17.71
CA GLN A 6 6.57 -14.16 -18.63
C GLN A 6 7.34 -12.99 -17.96
N ALA A 7 6.65 -12.15 -17.19
CA ALA A 7 7.29 -11.07 -16.42
C ALA A 7 8.27 -11.64 -15.36
N ALA A 8 7.94 -12.77 -14.72
CA ALA A 8 8.85 -13.41 -13.77
C ALA A 8 10.18 -13.81 -14.42
N LYS A 9 10.20 -14.21 -15.70
CA LYS A 9 11.45 -14.52 -16.45
C LYS A 9 12.32 -13.28 -16.61
N ALA A 10 11.74 -12.13 -16.94
CA ALA A 10 12.44 -10.86 -17.05
C ALA A 10 13.12 -10.42 -15.73
N LEU A 11 12.60 -10.89 -14.59
CA LEU A 11 13.12 -10.59 -13.26
C LEU A 11 14.07 -11.65 -12.71
N THR A 12 14.44 -12.66 -13.50
CA THR A 12 15.43 -13.68 -13.08
C THR A 12 16.84 -13.13 -13.02
N GLY A 13 17.74 -13.82 -12.32
CA GLY A 13 19.14 -13.43 -12.18
C GLY A 13 19.45 -12.54 -10.97
N TYR A 14 18.44 -11.97 -10.33
CA TYR A 14 18.64 -11.17 -9.11
C TYR A 14 18.70 -12.06 -7.86
N SER A 15 19.58 -11.73 -6.95
CA SER A 15 19.70 -12.35 -5.64
C SER A 15 19.81 -11.28 -4.56
N LEU A 16 19.07 -11.47 -3.45
CA LEU A 16 19.12 -10.62 -2.29
C LEU A 16 19.87 -11.33 -1.15
N ASP A 17 20.95 -10.73 -0.69
CA ASP A 17 21.52 -11.09 0.59
C ASP A 17 20.66 -10.49 1.71
N ARG A 18 20.05 -11.35 2.50
CA ARG A 18 19.09 -10.92 3.54
C ARG A 18 19.75 -10.30 4.77
N GLU A 19 21.04 -10.57 5.00
CA GLU A 19 21.76 -9.99 6.14
C GLU A 19 22.25 -8.58 5.82
N SER A 20 22.87 -8.40 4.65
CA SER A 20 23.41 -7.12 4.23
C SER A 20 22.40 -6.23 3.48
N GLY A 21 21.28 -6.79 3.00
CA GLY A 21 20.33 -6.09 2.14
C GLY A 21 20.84 -5.82 0.72
N VAL A 22 22.00 -6.36 0.36
CA VAL A 22 22.63 -6.12 -0.95
C VAL A 22 21.95 -6.97 -2.03
N VAL A 23 21.54 -6.31 -3.11
CA VAL A 23 21.04 -6.97 -4.31
C VAL A 23 22.15 -7.14 -5.32
N THR A 24 22.34 -8.36 -5.82
CA THR A 24 23.31 -8.69 -6.86
C THR A 24 22.61 -9.27 -8.07
N PHE A 25 23.12 -8.97 -9.27
CA PHE A 25 22.66 -9.55 -10.52
C PHE A 25 23.67 -10.59 -11.01
N ASN A 26 23.19 -11.79 -11.32
CA ASN A 26 23.96 -12.91 -11.84
C ASN A 26 23.53 -13.22 -13.27
N PRO A 27 24.24 -12.74 -14.31
CA PRO A 27 23.86 -12.90 -15.71
C PRO A 27 23.62 -14.36 -16.15
N PRO A 28 24.40 -15.35 -15.73
CA PRO A 28 24.14 -16.76 -16.07
C PRO A 28 22.80 -17.33 -15.55
N ARG A 29 22.16 -16.66 -14.59
CA ARG A 29 20.84 -17.07 -14.06
C ARG A 29 19.68 -16.27 -14.66
N HIS A 30 19.97 -15.29 -15.51
CA HIS A 30 18.96 -14.50 -16.19
C HIS A 30 18.42 -15.25 -17.42
N ASP A 31 17.10 -15.30 -17.56
CA ASP A 31 16.42 -15.85 -18.73
C ASP A 31 16.51 -14.83 -19.88
N THR A 32 17.33 -15.14 -20.89
CA THR A 32 17.55 -14.29 -22.07
C THR A 32 16.63 -14.61 -23.23
N SER A 33 15.63 -15.46 -23.04
CA SER A 33 14.62 -15.74 -24.08
C SER A 33 13.70 -14.53 -24.30
N ASN A 34 13.00 -14.50 -25.44
CA ASN A 34 11.93 -13.51 -25.63
C ASN A 34 10.73 -13.86 -24.77
N GLN A 35 10.19 -12.87 -24.09
CA GLN A 35 8.94 -12.96 -23.33
C GLN A 35 7.85 -12.16 -24.05
N THR A 36 6.62 -12.67 -24.03
CA THR A 36 5.44 -11.94 -24.49
C THR A 36 4.66 -11.47 -23.28
N ILE A 37 4.62 -10.15 -23.05
CA ILE A 37 3.98 -9.53 -21.88
C ILE A 37 3.01 -8.47 -22.39
N LEU A 38 1.72 -8.61 -22.05
CA LEU A 38 0.65 -7.68 -22.42
C LEU A 38 0.69 -7.30 -23.93
N GLY A 39 0.93 -8.29 -24.77
CA GLY A 39 0.94 -8.15 -26.24
C GLY A 39 2.27 -7.70 -26.84
N LYS A 40 3.29 -7.35 -26.06
CA LYS A 40 4.63 -7.00 -26.57
C LYS A 40 5.59 -8.18 -26.38
N THR A 41 6.31 -8.52 -27.44
CA THR A 41 7.33 -9.59 -27.43
C THR A 41 8.72 -8.99 -27.58
N GLN A 42 9.56 -9.18 -26.59
CA GLN A 42 10.99 -8.84 -26.62
C GLN A 42 11.74 -9.62 -25.52
N ASN A 43 13.06 -9.58 -25.56
CA ASN A 43 13.89 -10.00 -24.42
C ASN A 43 13.85 -8.86 -23.39
N PHE A 44 13.03 -9.04 -22.34
CA PHE A 44 12.91 -8.07 -21.26
C PHE A 44 13.94 -8.37 -20.17
N ASP A 45 14.51 -7.31 -19.64
CA ASP A 45 15.13 -7.26 -18.31
C ASP A 45 14.24 -6.45 -17.35
N ALA A 46 14.66 -6.29 -16.10
CA ALA A 46 13.87 -5.58 -15.11
C ALA A 46 13.59 -4.12 -15.51
N LEU A 47 14.56 -3.42 -16.09
CA LEU A 47 14.40 -2.01 -16.46
C LEU A 47 13.49 -1.85 -17.67
N SER A 48 13.74 -2.58 -18.74
CA SER A 48 12.92 -2.54 -19.96
C SER A 48 11.48 -3.02 -19.73
N LEU A 49 11.27 -3.94 -18.77
CA LEU A 49 9.93 -4.34 -18.34
C LEU A 49 9.22 -3.17 -17.64
N VAL A 50 9.88 -2.49 -16.69
CA VAL A 50 9.30 -1.34 -15.99
C VAL A 50 9.01 -0.20 -16.98
N ASP A 51 9.96 0.12 -17.85
CA ASP A 51 9.78 1.16 -18.88
C ASP A 51 8.58 0.85 -19.79
N TYR A 52 8.44 -0.40 -20.20
CA TYR A 52 7.29 -0.82 -20.99
C TYR A 52 5.97 -0.66 -20.22
N LEU A 53 5.89 -1.13 -18.97
CA LEU A 53 4.68 -1.02 -18.17
C LEU A 53 4.28 0.44 -17.92
N VAL A 54 5.26 1.30 -17.64
CA VAL A 54 5.03 2.73 -17.40
C VAL A 54 4.61 3.45 -18.69
N SER A 55 5.11 3.01 -19.85
CA SER A 55 4.76 3.63 -21.14
C SER A 55 3.35 3.32 -21.63
N ARG A 56 2.69 2.31 -21.06
CA ARG A 56 1.35 1.90 -21.48
C ARG A 56 0.29 2.95 -21.16
N ASP A 57 -0.72 3.06 -22.00
CA ASP A 57 -1.83 4.02 -21.83
C ASP A 57 -2.68 3.68 -20.58
N ASP A 58 -2.84 2.37 -20.28
CA ASP A 58 -3.59 1.90 -19.11
C ASP A 58 -2.88 2.15 -17.77
N CYS A 59 -1.58 2.46 -17.77
CA CYS A 59 -0.83 2.80 -16.56
C CYS A 59 -1.43 3.99 -15.81
N ALA A 60 -1.83 5.05 -16.53
CA ALA A 60 -2.43 6.22 -15.90
C ALA A 60 -3.76 5.89 -15.21
N THR A 61 -4.59 5.08 -15.84
CA THR A 61 -5.85 4.59 -15.25
C THR A 61 -5.58 3.77 -13.99
N PHE A 62 -4.72 2.77 -14.10
CA PHE A 62 -4.39 1.87 -12.99
C PHE A 62 -3.85 2.64 -11.76
N ILE A 63 -2.88 3.53 -11.95
CA ILE A 63 -2.31 4.31 -10.84
C ILE A 63 -3.35 5.25 -10.24
N SER A 64 -4.17 5.90 -11.07
CA SER A 64 -5.22 6.82 -10.60
C SER A 64 -6.28 6.09 -9.77
N GLU A 65 -6.69 4.90 -10.19
CA GLU A 65 -7.60 4.03 -9.42
C GLU A 65 -6.97 3.58 -8.09
N ARG A 66 -5.68 3.24 -8.07
CA ARG A 66 -4.97 2.89 -6.83
C ARG A 66 -4.86 4.07 -5.87
N LEU A 67 -4.57 5.27 -6.37
CA LEU A 67 -4.56 6.49 -5.56
C LEU A 67 -5.95 6.82 -5.02
N TRP A 68 -6.98 6.70 -5.86
CA TRP A 68 -8.37 6.89 -5.43
C TRP A 68 -8.77 5.93 -4.32
N TYR A 69 -8.58 4.63 -4.55
CA TYR A 69 -8.86 3.58 -3.56
C TYR A 69 -8.15 3.82 -2.23
N ARG A 70 -6.94 4.36 -2.26
CA ARG A 70 -6.13 4.58 -1.06
C ARG A 70 -6.48 5.84 -0.28
N PHE A 71 -6.95 6.88 -0.96
CA PHE A 71 -7.05 8.21 -0.36
C PHE A 71 -8.44 8.83 -0.42
N VAL A 72 -9.35 8.32 -1.23
CA VAL A 72 -10.69 8.92 -1.42
C VAL A 72 -11.79 7.95 -1.02
N SER A 73 -11.85 6.78 -1.65
CA SER A 73 -12.89 5.79 -1.36
C SER A 73 -12.43 4.39 -1.73
N ASP A 74 -12.66 3.44 -0.85
CA ASP A 74 -12.47 2.02 -1.08
C ASP A 74 -13.75 1.32 -1.58
N GLU A 75 -14.89 2.01 -1.55
CA GLU A 75 -16.19 1.51 -2.01
C GLU A 75 -16.59 2.13 -3.36
N ASN A 76 -16.47 3.44 -3.49
CA ASN A 76 -16.91 4.16 -4.69
C ASN A 76 -15.77 4.20 -5.74
N PRO A 77 -16.08 3.85 -7.00
CA PRO A 77 -15.07 3.88 -8.06
C PRO A 77 -14.61 5.31 -8.36
N LEU A 78 -13.41 5.42 -8.94
CA LEU A 78 -12.87 6.68 -9.44
C LEU A 78 -13.87 7.36 -10.37
N SER A 79 -14.26 8.59 -10.05
CA SER A 79 -15.15 9.41 -10.87
C SER A 79 -14.38 10.44 -11.68
N GLY A 80 -14.68 10.52 -12.97
CA GLY A 80 -14.06 11.48 -13.90
C GLY A 80 -12.63 11.10 -14.29
N SER A 81 -12.01 11.93 -15.13
CA SER A 81 -10.69 11.69 -15.73
C SER A 81 -9.60 12.64 -15.23
N ALA A 82 -9.91 13.53 -14.29
CA ALA A 82 -8.98 14.59 -13.88
C ALA A 82 -7.65 14.05 -13.33
N ILE A 83 -7.71 13.00 -12.50
CA ILE A 83 -6.51 12.41 -11.91
C ILE A 83 -5.70 11.68 -12.98
N GLN A 84 -6.35 10.91 -13.85
CA GLN A 84 -5.72 10.24 -14.99
C GLN A 84 -5.02 11.23 -15.90
N SER A 85 -5.70 12.33 -16.24
CA SER A 85 -5.14 13.40 -17.10
C SER A 85 -3.95 14.09 -16.46
N SER A 86 -3.95 14.28 -15.14
CA SER A 86 -2.83 14.86 -14.41
C SER A 86 -1.62 13.91 -14.31
N PHE A 87 -1.83 12.60 -14.48
CA PHE A 87 -0.78 11.57 -14.44
C PHE A 87 -0.25 11.16 -15.82
N VAL A 88 -0.70 11.78 -16.91
CA VAL A 88 -0.23 11.47 -18.29
C VAL A 88 1.29 11.61 -18.40
N THR A 89 1.88 12.58 -17.73
CA THR A 89 3.35 12.80 -17.67
C THR A 89 4.08 11.90 -16.66
N ARG A 90 3.37 10.96 -16.01
CA ARG A 90 3.90 10.10 -14.95
C ARG A 90 4.41 10.85 -13.72
N ASP A 91 3.91 12.06 -13.49
CA ASP A 91 4.21 12.85 -12.31
C ASP A 91 3.21 12.56 -11.18
N ILE A 92 3.67 11.85 -10.17
CA ILE A 92 2.88 11.50 -8.97
C ILE A 92 2.47 12.77 -8.20
N SER A 93 3.32 13.79 -8.15
CA SER A 93 3.00 15.05 -7.46
C SER A 93 1.79 15.74 -8.09
N SER A 94 1.72 15.81 -9.42
CA SER A 94 0.56 16.35 -10.15
C SER A 94 -0.71 15.57 -9.86
N ALA A 95 -0.63 14.23 -9.90
CA ALA A 95 -1.76 13.36 -9.58
C ALA A 95 -2.24 13.56 -8.13
N MET A 96 -1.33 13.60 -7.17
CA MET A 96 -1.66 13.81 -5.76
C MET A 96 -2.24 15.21 -5.48
N ASN A 97 -1.71 16.25 -6.12
CA ASN A 97 -2.27 17.61 -6.01
C ASN A 97 -3.69 17.69 -6.57
N THR A 98 -3.95 17.02 -7.69
CA THR A 98 -5.29 16.95 -8.30
C THR A 98 -6.24 16.18 -7.40
N LEU A 99 -5.80 15.05 -6.86
CA LEU A 99 -6.55 14.23 -5.92
C LEU A 99 -6.93 15.01 -4.65
N ALA A 100 -5.97 15.69 -4.03
CA ALA A 100 -6.19 16.44 -2.80
C ALA A 100 -7.17 17.60 -2.96
N LYS A 101 -7.33 18.13 -4.17
CA LYS A 101 -8.29 19.18 -4.50
C LYS A 101 -9.62 18.64 -5.00
N HIS A 102 -9.73 17.33 -5.21
CA HIS A 102 -10.94 16.71 -5.76
C HIS A 102 -12.11 16.85 -4.76
N PRO A 103 -13.31 17.25 -5.19
CA PRO A 103 -14.46 17.43 -4.31
C PRO A 103 -14.81 16.18 -3.48
N ALA A 104 -14.65 15.01 -4.06
CA ALA A 104 -14.90 13.72 -3.40
C ALA A 104 -14.09 13.48 -2.11
N MET A 105 -12.95 14.16 -1.95
CA MET A 105 -12.14 14.10 -0.69
C MET A 105 -12.88 14.67 0.53
N ARG A 106 -13.94 15.44 0.30
CA ARG A 106 -14.75 16.09 1.36
C ARG A 106 -16.18 15.56 1.40
N ASP A 107 -16.50 14.63 0.54
CA ASP A 107 -17.82 14.01 0.46
C ASP A 107 -17.92 12.91 1.54
N GLU A 108 -18.90 13.04 2.43
CA GLU A 108 -19.15 12.08 3.50
C GLU A 108 -19.48 10.68 2.96
N ALA A 109 -20.02 10.58 1.73
CA ALA A 109 -20.27 9.30 1.06
C ALA A 109 -18.96 8.52 0.76
N ASN A 110 -17.80 9.18 0.84
CA ASN A 110 -16.48 8.59 0.66
C ASN A 110 -15.72 8.43 1.99
N ALA A 111 -16.41 8.51 3.13
CA ALA A 111 -15.77 8.35 4.42
C ALA A 111 -15.13 6.97 4.56
N MET A 112 -13.82 6.94 4.74
CA MET A 112 -13.05 5.69 4.86
C MET A 112 -12.87 5.27 6.32
N VAL A 113 -12.99 3.98 6.57
CA VAL A 113 -12.66 3.40 7.88
C VAL A 113 -11.15 3.34 8.03
N LYS A 114 -10.62 3.99 9.07
CA LYS A 114 -9.18 3.92 9.38
C LYS A 114 -8.79 2.49 9.73
N ALA A 115 -7.81 1.96 9.00
CA ALA A 115 -7.19 0.69 9.33
C ALA A 115 -6.60 0.71 10.76
N PRO A 116 -6.50 -0.44 11.44
CA PRO A 116 -6.05 -0.49 12.83
C PRO A 116 -4.71 0.20 13.11
N LEU A 117 -3.71 -0.03 12.27
CA LEU A 117 -2.39 0.59 12.41
C LEU A 117 -2.44 2.11 12.18
N GLU A 118 -3.20 2.55 11.18
CA GLU A 118 -3.37 3.97 10.89
C GLU A 118 -4.09 4.70 12.03
N TRP A 119 -5.14 4.08 12.57
CA TRP A 119 -5.84 4.58 13.75
C TRP A 119 -4.91 4.67 14.95
N PHE A 120 -4.16 3.60 15.25
CA PHE A 120 -3.24 3.54 16.38
C PHE A 120 -2.15 4.63 16.32
N ILE A 121 -1.46 4.73 15.19
CA ILE A 121 -0.42 5.77 15.01
C ILE A 121 -1.03 7.17 15.01
N GLY A 122 -2.23 7.35 14.43
CA GLY A 122 -2.96 8.61 14.47
C GLY A 122 -3.30 9.05 15.88
N ALA A 123 -3.77 8.13 16.73
CA ALA A 123 -4.05 8.40 18.14
C ALA A 123 -2.78 8.73 18.93
N CYS A 124 -1.70 7.97 18.75
CA CYS A 124 -0.41 8.26 19.37
C CYS A 124 0.10 9.65 19.00
N ARG A 125 0.01 10.04 17.72
CA ARG A 125 0.41 11.37 17.24
C ARG A 125 -0.45 12.48 17.81
N ALA A 126 -1.77 12.29 17.85
CA ALA A 126 -2.70 13.31 18.37
C ALA A 126 -2.46 13.62 19.85
N LEU A 127 -2.02 12.62 20.61
CA LEU A 127 -1.75 12.75 22.06
C LEU A 127 -0.26 12.92 22.39
N ASN A 128 0.59 13.07 21.37
CA ASN A 128 2.05 13.20 21.50
C ASN A 128 2.70 12.08 22.31
N VAL A 129 2.19 10.83 22.14
CA VAL A 129 2.70 9.63 22.79
C VAL A 129 3.51 8.82 21.79
N LEU A 130 4.71 8.41 22.15
CA LEU A 130 5.49 7.47 21.34
C LEU A 130 5.04 6.04 21.62
N PRO A 131 4.94 5.16 20.61
CA PRO A 131 4.64 3.74 20.82
C PRO A 131 5.57 3.05 21.83
N SER A 132 6.83 3.48 21.93
CA SER A 132 7.80 2.98 22.91
C SER A 132 7.45 3.28 24.36
N GLN A 133 6.57 4.24 24.63
CA GLN A 133 6.08 4.58 25.97
C GLN A 133 4.94 3.68 26.44
N LEU A 134 4.34 2.89 25.53
CA LEU A 134 3.19 2.03 25.80
C LEU A 134 3.58 0.66 26.40
N GLY A 135 4.82 0.50 26.85
CA GLY A 135 5.32 -0.74 27.41
C GLY A 135 6.12 -1.59 26.40
N LYS A 136 6.10 -2.93 26.57
CA LYS A 136 6.89 -3.81 25.71
C LYS A 136 6.33 -3.84 24.28
N GLN A 137 7.21 -3.76 23.30
CA GLN A 137 6.88 -3.78 21.87
C GLN A 137 6.05 -5.03 21.47
N GLU A 138 6.34 -6.17 22.07
CA GLU A 138 5.62 -7.43 21.80
C GLU A 138 4.12 -7.32 22.15
N ASN A 139 3.77 -6.57 23.19
CA ASN A 139 2.37 -6.36 23.56
C ASN A 139 1.62 -5.56 22.49
N ILE A 140 2.23 -4.48 21.99
CA ILE A 140 1.64 -3.64 20.95
C ILE A 140 1.46 -4.44 19.66
N LEU A 141 2.49 -5.18 19.24
CA LEU A 141 2.40 -6.07 18.07
C LEU A 141 1.34 -7.14 18.25
N GLY A 142 1.16 -7.66 19.48
CA GLY A 142 0.10 -8.58 19.82
C GLY A 142 -1.30 -7.99 19.68
N TYR A 143 -1.52 -6.73 20.06
CA TYR A 143 -2.78 -6.02 19.81
C TYR A 143 -3.03 -5.79 18.33
N LEU A 144 -2.01 -5.36 17.58
CA LEU A 144 -2.14 -5.17 16.13
C LEU A 144 -2.41 -6.48 15.39
N ASP A 145 -1.89 -7.59 15.88
CA ASP A 145 -2.19 -8.93 15.35
C ASP A 145 -3.65 -9.33 15.63
N LYS A 146 -4.15 -9.11 16.85
CA LYS A 146 -5.56 -9.32 17.21
C LYS A 146 -6.52 -8.41 16.42
N LEU A 147 -6.07 -7.23 16.04
CA LEU A 147 -6.76 -6.31 15.14
C LEU A 147 -6.63 -6.73 13.67
N ALA A 148 -6.03 -7.89 13.38
CA ALA A 148 -5.77 -8.44 12.04
C ALA A 148 -4.91 -7.54 11.12
N GLN A 149 -4.09 -6.65 11.72
CA GLN A 149 -3.16 -5.82 10.95
C GLN A 149 -1.77 -5.76 11.60
N LYS A 150 -1.12 -6.92 11.70
CA LYS A 150 0.28 -6.98 12.14
C LYS A 150 1.20 -6.39 11.10
N PRO A 151 2.01 -5.35 11.40
CA PRO A 151 2.92 -4.74 10.44
C PRO A 151 3.84 -5.76 9.76
N PHE A 152 4.03 -5.61 8.43
CA PHE A 152 4.84 -6.48 7.57
C PHE A 152 4.33 -7.92 7.39
N TYR A 153 3.17 -8.29 7.95
CA TYR A 153 2.57 -9.62 7.81
C TYR A 153 1.16 -9.53 7.18
N PRO A 154 1.05 -9.07 5.93
CA PRO A 154 -0.25 -9.04 5.25
C PRO A 154 -0.77 -10.46 5.03
N PRO A 155 -2.11 -10.67 4.98
CA PRO A 155 -2.69 -12.00 4.81
C PRO A 155 -2.41 -12.62 3.43
N ASN A 156 -2.10 -11.79 2.44
CA ASN A 156 -1.76 -12.21 1.08
C ASN A 156 -0.98 -11.12 0.33
N VAL A 157 -0.60 -11.40 -0.91
CA VAL A 157 0.16 -10.46 -1.78
C VAL A 157 -0.59 -9.18 -2.13
N GLY A 158 -1.91 -9.14 -1.98
CA GLY A 158 -2.73 -7.95 -2.17
C GLY A 158 -2.70 -6.97 -1.00
N GLY A 159 -2.08 -7.35 0.11
CA GLY A 159 -2.03 -6.53 1.33
C GLY A 159 -3.16 -6.82 2.31
N TRP A 160 -3.49 -5.85 3.16
CA TRP A 160 -4.62 -5.92 4.08
C TRP A 160 -5.90 -5.42 3.41
N PRO A 161 -7.07 -5.92 3.83
CA PRO A 161 -8.35 -5.39 3.38
C PRO A 161 -8.54 -3.93 3.81
N ALA A 162 -9.58 -3.29 3.30
CA ALA A 162 -10.02 -1.95 3.67
C ALA A 162 -11.51 -1.94 4.04
N GLY A 163 -12.02 -0.80 4.49
CA GLY A 163 -13.43 -0.57 4.73
C GLY A 163 -13.98 -1.20 6.00
N GLU A 164 -15.25 -1.56 5.94
CA GLU A 164 -16.05 -2.00 7.10
C GLU A 164 -15.56 -3.26 7.80
N ILE A 165 -14.73 -4.06 7.18
CA ILE A 165 -14.13 -5.27 7.80
C ILE A 165 -13.39 -4.94 9.11
N TRP A 166 -12.99 -3.69 9.29
CA TRP A 166 -12.35 -3.19 10.52
C TRP A 166 -13.34 -2.80 11.63
N LEU A 167 -14.64 -2.82 11.35
CA LEU A 167 -15.72 -2.41 12.28
C LEU A 167 -16.37 -3.61 12.99
N THR A 168 -15.57 -4.56 13.46
CA THR A 168 -16.05 -5.69 14.25
C THR A 168 -16.08 -5.37 15.75
N ALA A 169 -16.93 -6.07 16.52
CA ALA A 169 -16.97 -5.95 17.98
C ALA A 169 -15.60 -6.24 18.64
N ALA A 170 -14.90 -7.26 18.14
CA ALA A 170 -13.54 -7.59 18.61
C ALA A 170 -12.56 -6.43 18.35
N ASN A 171 -12.58 -5.84 17.15
CA ASN A 171 -11.74 -4.68 16.84
C ASN A 171 -12.10 -3.47 17.70
N ALA A 172 -13.37 -3.24 18.01
CA ALA A 172 -13.77 -2.16 18.90
C ALA A 172 -13.20 -2.34 20.31
N GLN A 173 -13.29 -3.57 20.86
CA GLN A 173 -12.72 -3.88 22.17
C GLN A 173 -11.19 -3.62 22.20
N TYR A 174 -10.43 -4.17 21.28
CA TYR A 174 -8.98 -3.98 21.24
C TYR A 174 -8.57 -2.52 20.98
N ARG A 175 -9.35 -1.76 20.24
CA ARG A 175 -9.14 -0.31 20.07
C ARG A 175 -9.35 0.44 21.39
N ILE A 176 -10.37 0.07 22.18
CA ILE A 176 -10.61 0.65 23.51
C ILE A 176 -9.43 0.36 24.45
N GLU A 177 -8.96 -0.89 24.50
CA GLU A 177 -7.81 -1.26 25.33
C GLU A 177 -6.54 -0.48 24.94
N LEU A 178 -6.25 -0.38 23.65
CA LEU A 178 -5.12 0.44 23.16
C LEU A 178 -5.31 1.92 23.44
N ALA A 179 -6.53 2.46 23.31
CA ALA A 179 -6.82 3.86 23.64
C ALA A 179 -6.55 4.16 25.10
N GLN A 180 -6.95 3.27 26.00
CA GLN A 180 -6.67 3.40 27.45
C GLN A 180 -5.16 3.43 27.72
N MET A 181 -4.39 2.55 27.07
CA MET A 181 -2.93 2.56 27.18
C MET A 181 -2.31 3.88 26.71
N ILE A 182 -2.78 4.42 25.58
CA ILE A 182 -2.27 5.68 25.03
C ILE A 182 -2.59 6.85 25.96
N VAL A 183 -3.83 6.93 26.46
CA VAL A 183 -4.27 7.99 27.38
C VAL A 183 -3.46 7.95 28.68
N THR A 184 -3.27 6.77 29.25
CA THR A 184 -2.48 6.59 30.48
C THR A 184 -1.01 6.99 30.29
N ALA A 185 -0.42 6.63 29.13
CA ALA A 185 0.97 6.98 28.83
C ALA A 185 1.16 8.49 28.53
N GLY A 186 0.11 9.14 28.02
CA GLY A 186 0.12 10.58 27.74
C GLY A 186 -0.12 11.49 28.95
N ASP A 187 -0.28 10.90 30.15
CA ASP A 187 -0.57 11.63 31.40
C ASP A 187 -1.80 12.57 31.28
N LEU A 188 -2.82 12.10 30.54
CA LEU A 188 -4.07 12.82 30.27
C LEU A 188 -5.18 12.42 31.26
N THR A 189 -4.83 12.15 32.50
CA THR A 189 -5.75 11.81 33.59
C THR A 189 -6.16 13.03 34.41
#